data_833528fff3325cef95f1a248eaa0f994
#
_entry.id   833528fff3325cef95f1a248eaa0f994
#
_cell.length_a   1.000
_cell.length_b   1.000
_cell.length_c   1.000
_cell.angle_alpha   90.00
_cell.angle_beta   90.00
_cell.angle_gamma   90.00
#
_symmetry.space_group_name_H-M   'P 1'
#
loop_
_entity.id
_entity.type
_entity.pdbx_description
1 polymer ?
#
loop_
_entity_poly.entity_id
_entity_poly.type
_entity_poly.pdbx_seq_one_letter_code
_entity_poly.pdbx_strand_id
1 'polypeptide(L)'
;MYAVKNKTNRLIEIDPRFKALQKKFGYPTYKKETQYFKSLVRTIIYQQLSGKAASKIYSRFLSIYNTESHPSPYQIKSTEAGLLQQVGLSKQKINYIYNLCEYCLEHNIEKIDELSNDEISNELTQIKGVG
;
A
#
# COMPACT_ATOMS: atom_id res chain seq x y z
N MET A 1 -10.84 -13.95 2.33
CA MET A 1 -11.50 -12.73 2.83
C MET A 1 -11.64 -12.84 4.36
N TYR A 2 -11.16 -11.85 5.08
CA TYR A 2 -11.23 -11.85 6.55
C TYR A 2 -12.50 -11.15 7.03
N ALA A 3 -13.33 -11.86 7.79
CA ALA A 3 -14.47 -11.26 8.48
C ALA A 3 -14.04 -10.87 9.90
N VAL A 4 -14.17 -9.60 10.24
CA VAL A 4 -13.76 -9.06 11.56
C VAL A 4 -14.91 -9.13 12.55
N LYS A 5 -15.57 -10.28 12.64
CA LYS A 5 -16.77 -10.49 13.46
C LYS A 5 -16.53 -10.17 14.94
N ASN A 6 -15.49 -10.74 15.53
CA ASN A 6 -15.23 -10.59 16.97
C ASN A 6 -14.93 -9.13 17.35
N LYS A 7 -14.13 -8.43 16.53
CA LYS A 7 -13.83 -7.01 16.79
C LYS A 7 -15.05 -6.12 16.61
N THR A 8 -15.88 -6.40 15.59
CA THR A 8 -17.13 -5.66 15.35
C THR A 8 -18.14 -5.90 16.48
N ASN A 9 -18.28 -7.13 16.95
CA ASN A 9 -19.17 -7.43 18.08
C ASN A 9 -18.71 -6.71 19.35
N ARG A 10 -17.41 -6.73 19.66
CA ARG A 10 -16.86 -5.97 20.78
C ARG A 10 -17.10 -4.46 20.66
N LEU A 11 -16.99 -3.91 19.45
CA LEU A 11 -17.31 -2.49 19.21
C LEU A 11 -18.79 -2.19 19.49
N ILE A 12 -19.70 -3.08 19.07
CA ILE A 12 -21.15 -2.95 19.32
C ILE A 12 -21.47 -3.04 20.82
N GLU A 13 -20.76 -3.87 21.58
CA GLU A 13 -20.88 -3.96 23.04
C GLU A 13 -20.48 -2.64 23.73
N ILE A 14 -19.41 -2.00 23.25
CA ILE A 14 -18.92 -0.72 23.78
C ILE A 14 -19.85 0.44 23.36
N ASP A 15 -20.29 0.45 22.11
CA ASP A 15 -21.16 1.50 21.57
C ASP A 15 -22.27 0.89 20.70
N PRO A 16 -23.48 0.76 21.27
CA PRO A 16 -24.63 0.14 20.58
C PRO A 16 -25.05 0.83 19.28
N ARG A 17 -24.63 2.09 19.02
CA ARG A 17 -24.91 2.79 17.75
C ARG A 17 -24.35 2.07 16.53
N PHE A 18 -23.26 1.33 16.70
CA PHE A 18 -22.67 0.50 15.63
C PHE A 18 -23.55 -0.69 15.20
N LYS A 19 -24.53 -1.11 16.03
CA LYS A 19 -25.45 -2.20 15.70
C LYS A 19 -26.29 -1.88 14.48
N ALA A 20 -26.73 -0.64 14.31
CA ALA A 20 -27.52 -0.21 13.16
C ALA A 20 -26.69 -0.25 11.87
N LEU A 21 -25.40 0.15 11.93
CA LEU A 21 -24.47 0.07 10.81
C LEU A 21 -24.19 -1.39 10.42
N GLN A 22 -23.91 -2.23 11.42
CA GLN A 22 -23.68 -3.66 11.19
C GLN A 22 -24.89 -4.35 10.58
N LYS A 23 -26.11 -4.01 11.03
CA LYS A 23 -27.35 -4.56 10.45
C LYS A 23 -27.57 -4.12 9.00
N LYS A 24 -27.19 -2.88 8.67
CA LYS A 24 -27.35 -2.31 7.32
C LYS A 24 -26.30 -2.79 6.32
N PHE A 25 -25.06 -2.89 6.75
CA PHE A 25 -23.90 -3.14 5.86
C PHE A 25 -23.24 -4.51 6.05
N GLY A 26 -23.65 -5.29 7.05
CA GLY A 26 -23.02 -6.55 7.41
C GLY A 26 -21.73 -6.35 8.20
N TYR A 27 -20.95 -7.41 8.30
CA TYR A 27 -19.61 -7.36 8.92
C TYR A 27 -18.58 -6.86 7.92
N PRO A 28 -17.64 -5.98 8.35
CA PRO A 28 -16.54 -5.58 7.50
C PRO A 28 -15.73 -6.79 7.04
N THR A 29 -15.37 -6.84 5.78
CA THR A 29 -14.55 -7.89 5.20
C THR A 29 -13.33 -7.26 4.53
N TYR A 30 -12.18 -7.89 4.68
CA TYR A 30 -10.94 -7.43 4.08
C TYR A 30 -10.32 -8.56 3.25
N LYS A 31 -9.84 -8.20 2.07
CA LYS A 31 -9.02 -9.10 1.27
C LYS A 31 -7.57 -8.97 1.76
N LYS A 32 -6.96 -10.11 2.12
CA LYS A 32 -5.53 -10.11 2.45
C LYS A 32 -4.73 -9.79 1.18
N GLU A 33 -3.90 -8.78 1.25
CA GLU A 33 -2.91 -8.52 0.21
C GLU A 33 -1.69 -9.42 0.42
N THR A 34 -1.15 -9.95 -0.64
CA THR A 34 0.03 -10.82 -0.62
C THR A 34 1.19 -10.30 -1.46
N GLN A 35 0.95 -9.26 -2.28
CA GLN A 35 1.97 -8.59 -3.06
C GLN A 35 2.37 -7.28 -2.36
N TYR A 36 3.12 -7.41 -1.27
CA TYR A 36 3.37 -6.29 -0.35
C TYR A 36 4.11 -5.13 -0.99
N PHE A 37 5.16 -5.38 -1.77
CA PHE A 37 5.87 -4.33 -2.49
C PHE A 37 4.96 -3.54 -3.44
N LYS A 38 4.19 -4.23 -4.27
CA LYS A 38 3.21 -3.62 -5.17
C LYS A 38 2.19 -2.78 -4.42
N SER A 39 1.67 -3.29 -3.30
CA SER A 39 0.69 -2.60 -2.48
C SER A 39 1.26 -1.31 -1.88
N LEU A 40 2.50 -1.33 -1.40
CA LEU A 40 3.18 -0.16 -0.86
C LEU A 40 3.47 0.90 -1.93
N VAL A 41 3.98 0.51 -3.10
CA VAL A 41 4.19 1.44 -4.23
C VAL A 41 2.86 2.10 -4.61
N ARG A 42 1.80 1.31 -4.76
CA ARG A 42 0.47 1.83 -5.07
C ARG A 42 0.00 2.80 -3.99
N THR A 43 0.16 2.47 -2.72
CA THR A 43 -0.23 3.32 -1.59
C THR A 43 0.50 4.67 -1.63
N ILE A 44 1.80 4.69 -1.87
CA ILE A 44 2.58 5.94 -2.00
C ILE A 44 2.04 6.79 -3.15
N ILE A 45 1.74 6.19 -4.30
CA ILE A 45 1.20 6.91 -5.45
C ILE A 45 -0.17 7.53 -5.13
N TYR A 46 -1.01 6.81 -4.39
CA TYR A 46 -2.36 7.22 -4.04
C TYR A 46 -2.45 8.24 -2.89
N GLN A 47 -1.39 8.43 -2.11
CA GLN A 47 -1.40 9.40 -1.00
C GLN A 47 -1.82 10.80 -1.47
N GLN A 48 -2.76 11.42 -0.74
CA GLN A 48 -3.24 12.79 -0.97
C GLN A 48 -3.81 13.07 -2.37
N LEU A 49 -4.27 12.05 -3.07
CA LEU A 49 -4.92 12.17 -4.38
C LEU A 49 -6.31 11.56 -4.36
N SER A 50 -7.20 12.07 -5.23
CA SER A 50 -8.45 11.37 -5.51
C SER A 50 -8.16 10.03 -6.20
N GLY A 51 -9.01 9.03 -5.97
CA GLY A 51 -8.85 7.70 -6.59
C GLY A 51 -8.74 7.76 -8.11
N LYS A 52 -9.50 8.66 -8.76
CA LYS A 52 -9.46 8.85 -10.21
C LYS A 52 -8.12 9.41 -10.71
N ALA A 53 -7.57 10.42 -10.03
CA ALA A 53 -6.28 11.00 -10.39
C ALA A 53 -5.14 10.00 -10.15
N ALA A 54 -5.13 9.36 -8.97
CA ALA A 54 -4.12 8.37 -8.61
C ALA A 54 -4.12 7.16 -9.55
N SER A 55 -5.29 6.67 -9.94
CA SER A 55 -5.44 5.56 -10.89
C SER A 55 -4.82 5.87 -12.24
N LYS A 56 -4.99 7.09 -12.77
CA LYS A 56 -4.38 7.51 -14.03
C LYS A 56 -2.85 7.57 -13.93
N ILE A 57 -2.31 8.11 -12.84
CA ILE A 57 -0.86 8.17 -12.61
C ILE A 57 -0.30 6.76 -12.47
N TYR A 58 -0.95 5.90 -11.70
CA TYR A 58 -0.52 4.52 -11.52
C TYR A 58 -0.52 3.72 -12.84
N SER A 59 -1.54 3.89 -13.67
CA SER A 59 -1.59 3.27 -15.00
C SER A 59 -0.44 3.73 -15.90
N ARG A 60 -0.13 5.04 -15.93
CA ARG A 60 1.01 5.58 -16.66
C ARG A 60 2.35 5.09 -16.10
N PHE A 61 2.47 5.03 -14.78
CA PHE A 61 3.64 4.46 -14.11
C PHE A 61 3.89 3.02 -14.56
N LEU A 62 2.86 2.17 -14.54
CA LEU A 62 2.99 0.79 -15.00
C LEU A 62 3.35 0.68 -16.49
N SER A 63 2.89 1.62 -17.32
CA SER A 63 3.18 1.62 -18.77
C SER A 63 4.65 1.91 -19.13
N ILE A 64 5.44 2.43 -18.18
CA ILE A 64 6.91 2.58 -18.38
C ILE A 64 7.55 1.20 -18.52
N TYR A 65 6.99 0.20 -17.83
CA TYR A 65 7.57 -1.13 -17.71
C TYR A 65 6.81 -2.09 -18.63
N ASN A 66 7.52 -2.69 -19.56
CA ASN A 66 6.93 -3.68 -20.48
C ASN A 66 6.97 -5.07 -19.82
N THR A 67 6.23 -5.22 -18.71
CA THR A 67 6.15 -6.48 -17.96
C THR A 67 4.69 -6.90 -17.78
N GLU A 68 4.42 -8.21 -17.81
CA GLU A 68 3.10 -8.75 -17.49
C GLU A 68 2.76 -8.62 -16.00
N SER A 69 3.77 -8.46 -15.15
CA SER A 69 3.68 -8.30 -13.70
C SER A 69 4.03 -6.87 -13.28
N HIS A 70 3.83 -6.57 -12.00
CA HIS A 70 4.31 -5.31 -11.40
C HIS A 70 5.84 -5.22 -11.50
N PRO A 71 6.43 -4.04 -11.83
CA PRO A 71 7.87 -3.87 -11.90
C PRO A 71 8.54 -4.17 -10.55
N SER A 72 9.73 -4.76 -10.62
CA SER A 72 10.53 -5.09 -9.44
C SER A 72 11.15 -3.85 -8.80
N PRO A 73 11.60 -3.93 -7.53
CA PRO A 73 12.35 -2.86 -6.88
C PRO A 73 13.56 -2.40 -7.70
N TYR A 74 14.30 -3.32 -8.30
CA TYR A 74 15.44 -3.03 -9.14
C TYR A 74 15.07 -2.23 -10.39
N GLN A 75 14.03 -2.64 -11.11
CA GLN A 75 13.55 -1.95 -12.29
C GLN A 75 13.12 -0.51 -12.00
N ILE A 76 12.39 -0.32 -10.89
CA ILE A 76 11.95 1.02 -10.49
C ILE A 76 13.13 1.88 -10.06
N LYS A 77 14.04 1.34 -9.25
CA LYS A 77 15.23 2.07 -8.77
C LYS A 77 16.15 2.49 -9.93
N SER A 78 16.22 1.70 -11.00
CA SER A 78 17.03 1.99 -12.19
C SER A 78 16.35 2.96 -13.16
N THR A 79 15.09 3.34 -12.92
CA THR A 79 14.36 4.28 -13.76
C THR A 79 14.72 5.71 -13.40
N GLU A 80 15.00 6.54 -14.40
CA GLU A 80 15.32 7.96 -14.18
C GLU A 80 14.15 8.73 -13.57
N ALA A 81 14.45 9.59 -12.60
CA ALA A 81 13.46 10.42 -11.91
C ALA A 81 12.64 11.29 -12.87
N GLY A 82 13.26 11.79 -13.95
CA GLY A 82 12.59 12.59 -14.98
C GLY A 82 11.44 11.83 -15.66
N LEU A 83 11.63 10.55 -15.96
CA LEU A 83 10.60 9.71 -16.55
C LEU A 83 9.44 9.47 -15.56
N LEU A 84 9.75 9.27 -14.28
CA LEU A 84 8.74 9.14 -13.23
C LEU A 84 7.96 10.45 -13.00
N GLN A 85 8.60 11.60 -13.17
CA GLN A 85 7.91 12.89 -13.13
C GLN A 85 6.94 13.07 -14.30
N GLN A 86 7.31 12.63 -15.50
CA GLN A 86 6.48 12.74 -16.70
C GLN A 86 5.16 11.97 -16.57
N VAL A 87 5.12 10.88 -15.82
CA VAL A 87 3.86 10.14 -15.58
C VAL A 87 2.98 10.80 -14.51
N GLY A 88 3.45 11.85 -13.85
CA GLY A 88 2.68 12.64 -12.87
C GLY A 88 3.09 12.44 -11.42
N LEU A 89 4.21 11.78 -11.14
CA LEU A 89 4.72 11.64 -9.78
C LEU A 89 5.44 12.90 -9.31
N SER A 90 5.15 13.34 -8.09
CA SER A 90 5.91 14.42 -7.46
C SER A 90 7.32 13.97 -7.09
N LYS A 91 8.27 14.90 -6.98
CA LYS A 91 9.63 14.60 -6.52
C LYS A 91 9.65 13.88 -5.17
N GLN A 92 8.77 14.28 -4.27
CA GLN A 92 8.64 13.64 -2.95
C GLN A 92 8.20 12.18 -3.06
N LYS A 93 7.18 11.87 -3.87
CA LYS A 93 6.72 10.49 -4.09
C LYS A 93 7.77 9.63 -4.77
N ILE A 94 8.53 10.17 -5.72
CA ILE A 94 9.65 9.49 -6.36
C ILE A 94 10.70 9.10 -5.32
N ASN A 95 11.07 10.03 -4.44
CA ASN A 95 12.01 9.72 -3.36
C ASN A 95 11.48 8.65 -2.41
N TYR A 96 10.21 8.70 -2.06
CA TYR A 96 9.59 7.67 -1.21
C TYR A 96 9.58 6.29 -1.86
N ILE A 97 9.27 6.23 -3.16
CA ILE A 97 9.31 4.98 -3.92
C ILE A 97 10.75 4.45 -4.02
N TYR A 98 11.74 5.31 -4.24
CA TYR A 98 13.15 4.89 -4.25
C TYR A 98 13.61 4.36 -2.89
N ASN A 99 13.23 5.01 -1.79
CA ASN A 99 13.53 4.52 -0.44
C ASN A 99 12.90 3.14 -0.19
N LEU A 100 11.66 2.95 -0.63
CA LEU A 100 10.99 1.66 -0.55
C LEU A 100 11.73 0.59 -1.39
N CYS A 101 12.17 0.94 -2.60
CA CYS A 101 12.94 0.03 -3.44
C CYS A 101 14.27 -0.37 -2.78
N GLU A 102 15.01 0.58 -2.20
CA GLU A 102 16.25 0.32 -1.46
C GLU A 102 16.00 -0.65 -0.31
N TYR A 103 15.00 -0.36 0.51
CA TYR A 103 14.62 -1.24 1.61
C TYR A 103 14.31 -2.67 1.12
N CYS A 104 13.53 -2.81 0.05
CA CYS A 104 13.14 -4.12 -0.49
C CYS A 104 14.29 -4.88 -1.18
N LEU A 105 15.34 -4.18 -1.63
CA LEU A 105 16.55 -4.81 -2.16
C LEU A 105 17.46 -5.37 -1.04
N GLU A 106 17.40 -4.77 0.15
CA GLU A 106 18.18 -5.18 1.32
C GLU A 106 17.41 -6.16 2.21
N HIS A 107 16.07 -6.10 2.22
CA HIS A 107 15.21 -6.86 3.10
C HIS A 107 14.13 -7.62 2.30
N ASN A 108 13.83 -8.84 2.72
CA ASN A 108 12.76 -9.63 2.10
C ASN A 108 11.37 -9.21 2.65
N ILE A 109 10.76 -8.22 1.99
CA ILE A 109 9.44 -7.71 2.39
C ILE A 109 8.33 -8.76 2.27
N GLU A 110 8.50 -9.80 1.46
CA GLU A 110 7.49 -10.86 1.27
C GLU A 110 7.34 -11.73 2.52
N LYS A 111 8.28 -11.64 3.47
CA LYS A 111 8.21 -12.31 4.78
C LYS A 111 7.64 -11.44 5.89
N ILE A 112 7.17 -10.25 5.59
CA ILE A 112 6.69 -9.31 6.60
C ILE A 112 5.46 -9.84 7.36
N ASP A 113 4.69 -10.73 6.77
CA ASP A 113 3.52 -11.35 7.41
C ASP A 113 3.87 -12.44 8.45
N GLU A 114 5.14 -12.81 8.57
CA GLU A 114 5.66 -13.65 9.67
C GLU A 114 5.83 -12.86 10.97
N LEU A 115 5.82 -11.53 10.90
CA LEU A 115 5.99 -10.61 12.02
C LEU A 115 4.66 -10.29 12.70
N SER A 116 4.74 -9.90 13.97
CA SER A 116 3.60 -9.31 14.69
C SER A 116 3.22 -7.92 14.13
N ASN A 117 2.02 -7.45 14.43
CA ASN A 117 1.57 -6.12 13.96
C ASN A 117 2.49 -4.98 14.41
N ASP A 118 3.04 -5.06 15.63
CA ASP A 118 3.94 -4.04 16.17
C ASP A 118 5.29 -4.07 15.46
N GLU A 119 5.83 -5.26 15.20
CA GLU A 119 7.05 -5.43 14.41
C GLU A 119 6.87 -4.94 12.97
N ILE A 120 5.75 -5.29 12.30
CA ILE A 120 5.42 -4.78 10.97
C ILE A 120 5.37 -3.25 10.97
N SER A 121 4.70 -2.66 11.95
CA SER A 121 4.61 -1.20 12.08
C SER A 121 5.98 -0.57 12.24
N ASN A 122 6.81 -1.12 13.12
CA ASN A 122 8.18 -0.65 13.36
C ASN A 122 9.06 -0.76 12.11
N GLU A 123 8.99 -1.88 11.40
CA GLU A 123 9.74 -2.09 10.16
C GLU A 123 9.32 -1.11 9.05
N LEU A 124 8.03 -1.02 8.78
CA LEU A 124 7.54 -0.20 7.67
C LEU A 124 7.70 1.30 7.92
N THR A 125 7.55 1.77 9.16
CA THR A 125 7.69 3.20 9.48
C THR A 125 9.13 3.70 9.45
N GLN A 126 10.12 2.83 9.41
CA GLN A 126 11.51 3.19 9.12
C GLN A 126 11.70 3.66 7.66
N ILE A 127 10.82 3.21 6.75
CA ILE A 127 10.90 3.59 5.34
C ILE A 127 10.30 4.99 5.19
N LYS A 128 11.12 5.98 4.87
CA LYS A 128 10.65 7.35 4.68
C LYS A 128 9.63 7.42 3.55
N GLY A 129 8.42 7.83 3.89
CA GLY A 129 7.27 7.86 2.98
C GLY A 129 6.22 6.80 3.26
N VAL A 130 6.49 5.88 4.19
CA VAL A 130 5.55 4.90 4.73
C VAL A 130 5.27 5.26 6.19
N GLY A 131 4.04 5.63 6.52
CA GLY A 131 3.65 6.00 7.89
C GLY A 131 3.15 7.39 8.05
#